data_45fdb42b8e2d408f74537918d8797f74
#
_entry.id   45fdb42b8e2d408f74537918d8797f74
#
_cell.length_a   1.000
_cell.length_b   1.000
_cell.length_c   1.000
_cell.angle_alpha   90.00
_cell.angle_beta   90.00
_cell.angle_gamma   90.00
#
_symmetry.space_group_name_H-M   'P 1'
#
loop_
_entity.id
_entity.type
_entity.pdbx_description
1 polymer ?
#
loop_
_entity_poly.entity_id
_entity_poly.type
_entity_poly.pdbx_seq_one_letter_code
_entity_poly.pdbx_strand_id
1 'polypeptide(L)'
;LHLCDRRQRQMCIRDRDNLTYESESEYGVIEISLDSVVELQKTSDEHYIYMDFLTPHEVYDKVVVIDAGHGGNAPGATKQGINEKDIDLAIVLKVKELFDEAGDESVGVYYTRTDDSNPSLEQRVDMANKAGADLFISVHNNSTKSGRMSSINGTAVMYDEEKASEENGSMQLAQICLEEMTAALGSTSKGIVKGHEIYIIRTAEMPVALIEVGFMTNQDELNRLNDEAYQKEAAQAIYNAIYRAFQEGY
;
A
#
# COMPACT_ATOMS: atom_id res chain seq x y z
N LEU A 1 35.75 -4.98 -3.75
CA LEU A 1 34.50 -4.96 -4.51
C LEU A 1 34.46 -3.63 -5.28
N HIS A 2 34.33 -3.68 -6.61
CA HIS A 2 34.04 -2.49 -7.40
C HIS A 2 32.58 -2.56 -7.81
N LEU A 3 31.76 -1.64 -7.32
CA LEU A 3 30.43 -1.39 -7.82
C LEU A 3 30.56 -0.48 -9.04
N CYS A 4 30.22 -0.97 -10.22
CA CYS A 4 30.36 -0.24 -11.48
C CYS A 4 29.04 -0.23 -12.23
N ASP A 5 28.51 0.95 -12.55
CA ASP A 5 27.36 1.12 -13.42
C ASP A 5 27.76 0.97 -14.88
N ARG A 6 27.08 0.11 -15.65
CA ARG A 6 27.29 -0.10 -17.08
C ARG A 6 26.93 1.11 -17.95
N ARG A 7 26.25 2.14 -17.39
CA ARG A 7 25.78 3.33 -18.11
C ARG A 7 26.60 4.61 -17.84
N GLN A 8 27.88 4.49 -17.44
CA GLN A 8 28.77 5.63 -17.12
C GLN A 8 28.32 6.48 -15.92
N ARG A 9 27.42 6.04 -15.11
CA ARG A 9 27.15 6.64 -13.81
C ARG A 9 27.98 5.89 -12.77
N GLN A 10 29.22 6.33 -12.57
CA GLN A 10 30.06 5.85 -11.46
C GLN A 10 29.41 6.33 -10.16
N MET A 11 28.55 5.49 -9.57
CA MET A 11 28.17 5.65 -8.17
C MET A 11 29.35 5.15 -7.34
N CYS A 12 30.32 6.03 -7.11
CA CYS A 12 31.26 5.82 -6.02
C CYS A 12 30.46 5.93 -4.75
N ILE A 13 30.27 4.82 -4.02
CA ILE A 13 29.88 4.88 -2.61
C ILE A 13 31.03 5.64 -1.91
N ARG A 14 30.89 6.96 -1.80
CA ARG A 14 31.82 7.81 -1.06
C ARG A 14 31.58 7.75 0.44
N ASP A 15 30.41 7.27 0.83
CA ASP A 15 30.00 7.14 2.21
C ASP A 15 30.24 5.70 2.66
N ARG A 16 31.36 5.49 3.33
CA ARG A 16 31.72 4.18 3.91
C ARG A 16 30.82 3.80 5.09
N ASP A 17 30.01 4.75 5.58
CA ASP A 17 29.19 4.58 6.77
C ASP A 17 27.95 3.73 6.50
N ASN A 18 27.59 3.50 5.22
CA ASN A 18 26.43 2.71 4.79
C ASN A 18 26.79 1.29 4.27
N LEU A 19 28.06 0.90 4.36
CA LEU A 19 28.49 -0.44 3.97
C LEU A 19 29.19 -1.12 5.15
N THR A 20 28.60 -2.19 5.64
CA THR A 20 29.20 -3.04 6.66
C THR A 20 29.58 -4.40 6.07
N TYR A 21 30.66 -4.98 6.54
CA TYR A 21 31.10 -6.32 6.19
C TYR A 21 31.38 -7.11 7.46
N GLU A 22 30.66 -8.21 7.62
CA GLU A 22 30.88 -9.18 8.68
C GLU A 22 31.28 -10.53 8.09
N SER A 23 32.27 -11.19 8.66
CA SER A 23 32.69 -12.53 8.27
C SER A 23 32.24 -13.53 9.33
N GLU A 24 31.26 -14.33 9.01
CA GLU A 24 30.94 -15.55 9.76
C GLU A 24 31.68 -16.77 9.18
N SER A 25 31.76 -17.87 9.93
CA SER A 25 32.69 -18.98 9.65
C SER A 25 32.56 -19.66 8.29
N GLU A 26 31.45 -19.47 7.57
CA GLU A 26 31.18 -20.10 6.26
C GLU A 26 30.77 -19.12 5.18
N TYR A 27 30.40 -17.87 5.52
CA TYR A 27 29.97 -16.84 4.56
C TYR A 27 30.30 -15.43 5.05
N GLY A 28 30.43 -14.51 4.10
CA GLY A 28 30.55 -13.08 4.38
C GLY A 28 29.21 -12.38 4.12
N VAL A 29 28.81 -11.47 4.99
CA VAL A 29 27.64 -10.62 4.85
C VAL A 29 28.10 -9.22 4.46
N ILE A 30 27.50 -8.66 3.42
CA ILE A 30 27.62 -7.24 3.05
C ILE A 30 26.26 -6.63 3.26
N GLU A 31 26.15 -5.70 4.18
CA GLU A 31 24.96 -4.91 4.45
C GLU A 31 25.10 -3.53 3.79
N ILE A 32 24.11 -3.14 3.00
CA ILE A 32 24.03 -1.83 2.34
C ILE A 32 22.74 -1.18 2.80
N SER A 33 22.87 -0.11 3.62
CA SER A 33 21.72 0.68 4.06
C SER A 33 21.41 1.76 3.03
N LEU A 34 20.14 1.85 2.65
CA LEU A 34 19.63 2.85 1.70
C LEU A 34 18.51 3.63 2.38
N ASP A 35 18.37 4.90 2.05
CA ASP A 35 17.33 5.79 2.57
C ASP A 35 16.18 6.02 1.57
N SER A 36 16.15 5.24 0.50
CA SER A 36 15.09 5.22 -0.51
C SER A 36 14.61 3.80 -0.79
N VAL A 37 13.43 3.66 -1.39
CA VAL A 37 12.95 2.38 -1.94
C VAL A 37 13.63 2.16 -3.28
N VAL A 38 14.20 0.97 -3.47
CA VAL A 38 14.93 0.63 -4.70
C VAL A 38 14.61 -0.79 -5.17
N GLU A 39 14.70 -0.96 -6.48
CA GLU A 39 14.73 -2.26 -7.14
C GLU A 39 16.18 -2.71 -7.33
N LEU A 40 16.49 -3.91 -6.85
CA LEU A 40 17.82 -4.47 -6.97
C LEU A 40 17.94 -5.36 -8.20
N GLN A 41 18.71 -4.92 -9.19
CA GLN A 41 19.12 -5.76 -10.30
C GLN A 41 20.52 -6.32 -10.04
N LYS A 42 20.64 -7.64 -10.07
CA LYS A 42 21.90 -8.34 -9.79
C LYS A 42 22.36 -9.11 -11.03
N THR A 43 23.58 -8.88 -11.45
CA THR A 43 24.26 -9.66 -12.48
C THR A 43 25.66 -10.06 -11.99
N SER A 44 26.25 -11.13 -12.54
CA SER A 44 27.59 -11.56 -12.17
C SER A 44 28.35 -12.13 -13.38
N ASP A 45 29.66 -12.02 -13.32
CA ASP A 45 30.61 -12.75 -14.19
C ASP A 45 31.58 -13.58 -13.32
N GLU A 46 32.65 -14.11 -13.92
CA GLU A 46 33.62 -14.96 -13.20
C GLU A 46 34.36 -14.24 -12.06
N HIS A 47 34.38 -12.89 -12.03
CA HIS A 47 35.22 -12.10 -11.15
C HIS A 47 34.43 -11.13 -10.28
N TYR A 48 33.22 -10.72 -10.72
CA TYR A 48 32.48 -9.63 -10.12
C TYR A 48 30.98 -9.94 -9.96
N ILE A 49 30.39 -9.38 -8.94
CA ILE A 49 28.95 -9.24 -8.77
C ILE A 49 28.62 -7.77 -8.99
N TYR A 50 27.70 -7.51 -9.90
CA TYR A 50 27.17 -6.17 -10.18
C TYR A 50 25.81 -6.03 -9.51
N MET A 51 25.58 -4.93 -8.82
CA MET A 51 24.33 -4.59 -8.18
C MET A 51 23.93 -3.19 -8.63
N ASP A 52 22.82 -3.10 -9.35
CA ASP A 52 22.22 -1.84 -9.75
C ASP A 52 21.02 -1.55 -8.82
N PHE A 53 21.05 -0.42 -8.13
CA PHE A 53 19.98 0.06 -7.26
C PHE A 53 19.20 1.09 -8.07
N LEU A 54 18.04 0.70 -8.57
CA LEU A 54 17.18 1.50 -9.42
C LEU A 54 16.01 2.05 -8.60
N THR A 55 15.61 3.28 -8.85
CA THR A 55 14.34 3.78 -8.30
C THR A 55 13.19 3.01 -8.93
N PRO A 56 12.01 2.90 -8.26
CA PRO A 56 10.86 2.22 -8.84
C PRO A 56 10.51 2.71 -10.26
N HIS A 57 10.53 4.02 -10.51
CA HIS A 57 10.26 4.59 -11.83
C HIS A 57 11.37 4.40 -12.88
N GLU A 58 12.54 3.88 -12.52
CA GLU A 58 13.51 3.40 -13.51
C GLU A 58 13.17 1.99 -14.01
N VAL A 59 12.26 1.30 -13.33
CA VAL A 59 11.84 -0.07 -13.65
C VAL A 59 10.38 -0.13 -14.13
N TYR A 60 9.49 0.62 -13.50
CA TYR A 60 8.04 0.58 -13.73
C TYR A 60 7.53 1.91 -14.30
N ASP A 61 6.53 1.83 -15.17
CA ASP A 61 5.84 3.01 -15.71
C ASP A 61 4.92 3.66 -14.66
N LYS A 62 4.36 2.84 -13.77
CA LYS A 62 3.46 3.23 -12.69
C LYS A 62 3.84 2.57 -11.38
N VAL A 63 3.66 3.29 -10.28
CA VAL A 63 3.98 2.81 -8.93
C VAL A 63 2.80 3.04 -7.98
N VAL A 64 2.36 1.98 -7.31
CA VAL A 64 1.33 2.06 -6.28
C VAL A 64 1.80 1.46 -4.96
N VAL A 65 1.50 2.14 -3.86
CA VAL A 65 1.67 1.57 -2.52
C VAL A 65 0.31 1.24 -1.94
N ILE A 66 0.17 0.02 -1.43
CA ILE A 66 -1.05 -0.49 -0.82
C ILE A 66 -0.79 -0.77 0.66
N ASP A 67 -1.60 -0.16 1.50
CA ASP A 67 -1.47 -0.22 2.94
C ASP A 67 -2.59 -1.06 3.55
N ALA A 68 -2.21 -2.08 4.32
CA ALA A 68 -3.15 -2.78 5.19
C ALA A 68 -3.18 -2.09 6.56
N GLY A 69 -4.31 -1.50 6.94
CA GLY A 69 -4.45 -0.76 8.18
C GLY A 69 -4.08 -1.57 9.42
N HIS A 70 -3.68 -0.88 10.50
CA HIS A 70 -3.36 -1.52 11.79
C HIS A 70 -2.24 -2.57 11.72
N GLY A 71 -2.24 -3.57 12.61
CA GLY A 71 -1.27 -4.67 12.66
C GLY A 71 -0.69 -4.88 14.06
N GLY A 72 -0.11 -6.06 14.31
CA GLY A 72 0.52 -6.40 15.58
C GLY A 72 -0.35 -6.10 16.79
N ASN A 73 0.13 -5.23 17.66
CA ASN A 73 -0.57 -4.80 18.89
C ASN A 73 -1.66 -3.73 18.65
N ALA A 74 -1.85 -3.26 17.42
CA ALA A 74 -2.91 -2.33 17.04
C ALA A 74 -4.02 -3.10 16.28
N PRO A 75 -5.04 -3.64 16.97
CA PRO A 75 -6.05 -4.50 16.34
C PRO A 75 -7.05 -3.73 15.47
N GLY A 76 -7.09 -2.38 15.55
CA GLY A 76 -8.19 -1.61 15.00
C GLY A 76 -9.50 -1.85 15.76
N ALA A 77 -10.62 -1.75 15.10
CA ALA A 77 -11.89 -2.15 15.68
C ALA A 77 -11.91 -3.67 15.94
N THR A 78 -12.44 -4.06 17.10
CA THR A 78 -12.60 -5.47 17.48
C THR A 78 -14.04 -5.77 17.80
N LYS A 79 -14.63 -6.74 17.11
CA LYS A 79 -16.02 -7.18 17.31
C LYS A 79 -16.10 -8.70 17.31
N GLN A 80 -16.71 -9.25 18.36
CA GLN A 80 -16.95 -10.71 18.48
C GLN A 80 -15.69 -11.56 18.28
N GLY A 81 -14.51 -11.04 18.68
CA GLY A 81 -13.23 -11.70 18.50
C GLY A 81 -12.59 -11.54 17.11
N ILE A 82 -13.22 -10.80 16.21
CA ILE A 82 -12.71 -10.43 14.89
C ILE A 82 -12.04 -9.06 14.98
N ASN A 83 -10.82 -8.92 14.50
CA ASN A 83 -10.08 -7.65 14.50
C ASN A 83 -10.05 -7.07 13.09
N GLU A 84 -10.11 -5.76 13.01
CA GLU A 84 -9.99 -5.01 11.76
C GLU A 84 -8.68 -5.34 11.04
N LYS A 85 -7.54 -5.31 11.76
CA LYS A 85 -6.22 -5.60 11.19
C LYS A 85 -6.13 -6.91 10.39
N ASP A 86 -6.90 -7.93 10.82
CA ASP A 86 -6.86 -9.25 10.19
C ASP A 86 -7.65 -9.24 8.87
N ILE A 87 -8.75 -8.49 8.83
CA ILE A 87 -9.57 -8.29 7.62
C ILE A 87 -8.80 -7.43 6.60
N ASP A 88 -8.22 -6.31 7.05
CA ASP A 88 -7.43 -5.40 6.20
C ASP A 88 -6.29 -6.16 5.50
N LEU A 89 -5.54 -6.96 6.29
CA LEU A 89 -4.46 -7.79 5.75
C LEU A 89 -5.00 -8.85 4.77
N ALA A 90 -6.09 -9.51 5.11
CA ALA A 90 -6.67 -10.55 4.24
C ALA A 90 -7.10 -9.98 2.88
N ILE A 91 -7.69 -8.78 2.85
CA ILE A 91 -8.05 -8.09 1.60
C ILE A 91 -6.79 -7.72 0.82
N VAL A 92 -5.81 -7.09 1.47
CA VAL A 92 -4.56 -6.65 0.79
C VAL A 92 -3.77 -7.83 0.23
N LEU A 93 -3.71 -8.97 0.94
CA LEU A 93 -3.07 -10.17 0.41
C LEU A 93 -3.77 -10.71 -0.84
N LYS A 94 -5.10 -10.59 -0.93
CA LYS A 94 -5.85 -10.96 -2.13
C LYS A 94 -5.64 -9.96 -3.28
N VAL A 95 -5.45 -8.66 -2.97
CA VAL A 95 -5.02 -7.68 -3.98
C VAL A 95 -3.63 -8.06 -4.52
N LYS A 96 -2.72 -8.46 -3.62
CA LYS A 96 -1.39 -8.93 -4.01
C LYS A 96 -1.46 -10.13 -4.94
N GLU A 97 -2.29 -11.15 -4.61
CA GLU A 97 -2.51 -12.32 -5.47
C GLU A 97 -2.94 -11.90 -6.89
N LEU A 98 -3.86 -10.93 -7.02
CA LEU A 98 -4.33 -10.43 -8.33
C LEU A 98 -3.21 -9.77 -9.14
N PHE A 99 -2.35 -8.96 -8.53
CA PHE A 99 -1.21 -8.35 -9.21
C PHE A 99 -0.16 -9.40 -9.59
N ASP A 100 0.13 -10.35 -8.70
CA ASP A 100 1.07 -11.44 -8.97
C ASP A 100 0.57 -12.32 -10.15
N GLU A 101 -0.73 -12.62 -10.20
CA GLU A 101 -1.36 -13.40 -11.29
C GLU A 101 -1.42 -12.63 -12.61
N ALA A 102 -1.63 -11.32 -12.56
CA ALA A 102 -1.64 -10.48 -13.77
C ALA A 102 -0.26 -10.40 -14.43
N GLY A 103 0.82 -10.41 -13.64
CA GLY A 103 2.19 -10.37 -14.12
C GLY A 103 2.52 -9.13 -14.96
N ASP A 104 1.86 -8.00 -14.68
CA ASP A 104 2.09 -6.73 -15.39
C ASP A 104 3.39 -6.08 -14.90
N GLU A 105 4.46 -6.28 -15.65
CA GLU A 105 5.79 -5.75 -15.35
C GLU A 105 5.89 -4.21 -15.52
N SER A 106 4.84 -3.54 -15.98
CA SER A 106 4.80 -2.07 -16.09
C SER A 106 4.37 -1.38 -14.80
N VAL A 107 3.81 -2.15 -13.84
CA VAL A 107 3.30 -1.61 -12.58
C VAL A 107 4.09 -2.14 -11.38
N GLY A 108 4.79 -1.25 -10.68
CA GLY A 108 5.43 -1.52 -9.40
C GLY A 108 4.41 -1.45 -8.26
N VAL A 109 4.25 -2.56 -7.52
CA VAL A 109 3.30 -2.64 -6.41
C VAL A 109 4.04 -2.93 -5.11
N TYR A 110 3.91 -2.03 -4.14
CA TYR A 110 4.54 -2.15 -2.83
C TYR A 110 3.48 -2.24 -1.74
N TYR A 111 3.78 -2.99 -0.69
CA TYR A 111 2.86 -3.23 0.42
C TYR A 111 3.50 -2.78 1.72
N THR A 112 2.80 -1.99 2.53
CA THR A 112 3.32 -1.53 3.83
C THR A 112 3.54 -2.67 4.79
N ARG A 113 2.72 -3.72 4.70
CA ARG A 113 2.87 -5.00 5.37
C ARG A 113 2.19 -6.13 4.60
N THR A 114 2.75 -7.32 4.71
CA THR A 114 2.19 -8.58 4.17
C THR A 114 2.07 -9.66 5.26
N ASP A 115 2.25 -9.27 6.50
CA ASP A 115 2.13 -10.10 7.70
C ASP A 115 1.49 -9.30 8.85
N ASP A 116 1.47 -9.84 10.07
CA ASP A 116 0.92 -9.14 11.25
C ASP A 116 1.90 -8.13 11.86
N SER A 117 2.87 -7.61 11.11
CA SER A 117 3.67 -6.47 11.54
C SER A 117 2.83 -5.20 11.67
N ASN A 118 3.33 -4.23 12.46
CA ASN A 118 2.65 -2.95 12.66
C ASN A 118 3.60 -1.78 12.36
N PRO A 119 3.83 -1.45 11.09
CA PRO A 119 4.55 -0.24 10.74
C PRO A 119 3.87 0.99 11.32
N SER A 120 4.65 1.95 11.81
CA SER A 120 4.11 3.22 12.28
C SER A 120 3.44 4.00 11.11
N LEU A 121 2.56 4.95 11.42
CA LEU A 121 1.94 5.79 10.40
C LEU A 121 2.98 6.51 9.55
N GLU A 122 4.09 6.95 10.18
CA GLU A 122 5.21 7.57 9.51
C GLU A 122 5.90 6.60 8.53
N GLN A 123 6.19 5.36 8.97
CA GLN A 123 6.83 4.36 8.11
C GLN A 123 5.97 4.01 6.89
N ARG A 124 4.63 3.97 7.02
CA ARG A 124 3.71 3.71 5.92
C ARG A 124 3.78 4.80 4.85
N VAL A 125 3.74 6.06 5.28
CA VAL A 125 3.81 7.22 4.38
C VAL A 125 5.21 7.37 3.80
N ASP A 126 6.26 7.22 4.62
CA ASP A 126 7.65 7.28 4.17
C ASP A 126 7.93 6.28 3.06
N MET A 127 7.38 5.07 3.16
CA MET A 127 7.49 4.07 2.11
C MET A 127 6.88 4.57 0.80
N ALA A 128 5.67 5.14 0.84
CA ALA A 128 5.00 5.65 -0.34
C ALA A 128 5.74 6.87 -0.95
N ASN A 129 6.15 7.82 -0.12
CA ASN A 129 6.88 9.01 -0.55
C ASN A 129 8.27 8.64 -1.13
N LYS A 130 9.01 7.74 -0.47
CA LYS A 130 10.34 7.30 -0.92
C LYS A 130 10.30 6.38 -2.14
N ALA A 131 9.22 5.68 -2.37
CA ALA A 131 8.99 4.93 -3.60
C ALA A 131 8.65 5.86 -4.78
N GLY A 132 8.30 7.12 -4.52
CA GLY A 132 7.77 8.03 -5.52
C GLY A 132 6.45 7.52 -6.10
N ALA A 133 5.58 6.95 -5.25
CA ALA A 133 4.35 6.31 -5.71
C ALA A 133 3.43 7.29 -6.45
N ASP A 134 2.77 6.83 -7.51
CA ASP A 134 1.71 7.57 -8.20
C ASP A 134 0.41 7.55 -7.39
N LEU A 135 0.16 6.44 -6.66
CA LEU A 135 -1.02 6.24 -5.84
C LEU A 135 -0.68 5.63 -4.48
N PHE A 136 -1.40 6.05 -3.43
CA PHE A 136 -1.38 5.41 -2.12
C PHE A 136 -2.80 5.00 -1.70
N ILE A 137 -3.04 3.69 -1.59
CA ILE A 137 -4.34 3.12 -1.22
C ILE A 137 -4.22 2.47 0.16
N SER A 138 -4.97 2.96 1.13
CA SER A 138 -5.04 2.37 2.48
C SER A 138 -6.37 1.67 2.69
N VAL A 139 -6.34 0.45 3.22
CA VAL A 139 -7.51 -0.42 3.42
C VAL A 139 -7.81 -0.55 4.89
N HIS A 140 -9.03 -0.20 5.27
CA HIS A 140 -9.59 -0.17 6.62
C HIS A 140 -11.02 -0.68 6.67
N ASN A 141 -11.53 -0.88 7.89
CA ASN A 141 -12.92 -1.21 8.14
C ASN A 141 -13.48 -0.33 9.27
N ASN A 142 -14.57 0.33 8.96
CA ASN A 142 -15.17 1.36 9.80
C ASN A 142 -15.80 0.79 11.09
N SER A 143 -15.96 1.65 12.05
CA SER A 143 -16.77 1.39 13.24
C SER A 143 -17.50 2.64 13.70
N THR A 144 -18.65 2.45 14.39
CA THR A 144 -19.30 3.60 15.03
C THR A 144 -18.44 4.15 16.15
N LYS A 145 -18.46 5.48 16.34
CA LYS A 145 -17.69 6.16 17.40
C LYS A 145 -17.93 5.58 18.81
N SER A 146 -19.14 5.05 19.06
CA SER A 146 -19.46 4.41 20.33
C SER A 146 -18.90 2.99 20.46
N GLY A 147 -18.46 2.39 19.38
CA GLY A 147 -18.08 0.99 19.29
C GLY A 147 -19.25 0.02 19.51
N ARG A 148 -20.49 0.47 19.61
CA ARG A 148 -21.66 -0.40 19.81
C ARG A 148 -22.20 -0.88 18.47
N MET A 149 -22.72 -2.11 18.46
CA MET A 149 -23.44 -2.65 17.31
C MET A 149 -24.59 -1.72 16.93
N SER A 150 -24.79 -1.51 15.62
CA SER A 150 -25.76 -0.55 15.08
C SER A 150 -26.26 -1.02 13.70
N SER A 151 -27.27 -0.33 13.18
CA SER A 151 -27.74 -0.54 11.81
C SER A 151 -26.97 0.28 10.76
N ILE A 152 -25.97 1.08 11.17
CA ILE A 152 -25.13 1.85 10.25
C ILE A 152 -24.28 0.87 9.43
N ASN A 153 -24.30 1.03 8.11
CA ASN A 153 -23.61 0.18 7.16
C ASN A 153 -23.16 0.99 5.93
N GLY A 154 -22.29 0.41 5.12
CA GLY A 154 -21.89 0.93 3.82
C GLY A 154 -20.41 1.27 3.72
N THR A 155 -19.98 1.53 2.49
CA THR A 155 -18.59 1.84 2.13
C THR A 155 -18.40 3.35 2.07
N ALA A 156 -17.30 3.84 2.63
CA ALA A 156 -16.85 5.24 2.50
C ALA A 156 -15.40 5.25 2.00
N VAL A 157 -14.97 6.35 1.39
CA VAL A 157 -13.56 6.54 1.06
C VAL A 157 -13.13 7.94 1.50
N MET A 158 -12.03 8.00 2.24
CA MET A 158 -11.51 9.26 2.77
C MET A 158 -10.39 9.79 1.86
N TYR A 159 -10.30 11.11 1.75
CA TYR A 159 -9.38 11.83 0.89
C TYR A 159 -8.84 13.09 1.55
N ASP A 160 -7.76 13.68 0.99
CA ASP A 160 -7.23 14.96 1.43
C ASP A 160 -8.01 16.12 0.81
N GLU A 161 -8.87 16.78 1.60
CA GLU A 161 -9.66 17.92 1.14
C GLU A 161 -8.85 19.19 0.93
N GLU A 162 -7.67 19.32 1.50
CA GLU A 162 -6.80 20.48 1.27
C GLU A 162 -6.17 20.45 -0.13
N LYS A 163 -6.07 19.25 -0.71
CA LYS A 163 -5.61 19.00 -2.09
C LYS A 163 -6.75 18.66 -3.06
N ALA A 164 -7.99 18.91 -2.69
CA ALA A 164 -9.17 18.52 -3.48
C ALA A 164 -9.28 19.20 -4.85
N SER A 165 -8.59 20.33 -5.06
CA SER A 165 -8.59 21.06 -6.34
C SER A 165 -7.48 20.61 -7.30
N GLU A 166 -6.63 19.68 -6.91
CA GLU A 166 -5.59 19.14 -7.78
C GLU A 166 -6.21 18.24 -8.85
N GLU A 167 -5.77 18.41 -10.08
CA GLU A 167 -6.11 17.50 -11.17
C GLU A 167 -5.51 16.11 -10.88
N ASN A 168 -6.27 15.05 -11.06
CA ASN A 168 -5.90 13.69 -10.67
C ASN A 168 -5.48 13.61 -9.19
N GLY A 169 -6.14 14.37 -8.32
CA GLY A 169 -5.84 14.41 -6.90
C GLY A 169 -6.61 13.36 -6.08
N SER A 170 -6.42 13.41 -4.75
CA SER A 170 -7.01 12.46 -3.81
C SER A 170 -8.54 12.38 -3.87
N MET A 171 -9.21 13.48 -4.20
CA MET A 171 -10.68 13.50 -4.27
C MET A 171 -11.23 12.65 -5.43
N GLN A 172 -10.65 12.76 -6.61
CA GLN A 172 -11.05 11.97 -7.77
C GLN A 172 -10.68 10.49 -7.58
N LEU A 173 -9.49 10.20 -7.00
CA LEU A 173 -9.10 8.85 -6.65
C LEU A 173 -10.09 8.21 -5.67
N ALA A 174 -10.49 8.93 -4.62
CA ALA A 174 -11.49 8.45 -3.66
C ALA A 174 -12.83 8.16 -4.32
N GLN A 175 -13.24 8.97 -5.31
CA GLN A 175 -14.47 8.74 -6.07
C GLN A 175 -14.37 7.46 -6.92
N ILE A 176 -13.25 7.23 -7.61
CA ILE A 176 -12.99 6.00 -8.37
C ILE A 176 -13.07 4.78 -7.43
N CYS A 177 -12.35 4.82 -6.31
CA CYS A 177 -12.37 3.74 -5.33
C CYS A 177 -13.78 3.46 -4.80
N LEU A 178 -14.55 4.50 -4.47
CA LEU A 178 -15.91 4.35 -3.97
C LEU A 178 -16.84 3.71 -4.99
N GLU A 179 -16.75 4.11 -6.25
CA GLU A 179 -17.56 3.57 -7.34
C GLU A 179 -17.27 2.09 -7.57
N GLU A 180 -16.00 1.71 -7.70
CA GLU A 180 -15.59 0.31 -7.89
C GLU A 180 -15.99 -0.56 -6.69
N MET A 181 -15.74 -0.07 -5.47
CA MET A 181 -16.09 -0.80 -4.25
C MET A 181 -17.60 -1.02 -4.13
N THR A 182 -18.41 0.02 -4.31
CA THR A 182 -19.86 -0.09 -4.15
C THR A 182 -20.50 -0.91 -5.27
N ALA A 183 -19.97 -0.86 -6.48
CA ALA A 183 -20.44 -1.67 -7.61
C ALA A 183 -20.17 -3.15 -7.39
N ALA A 184 -18.95 -3.52 -6.95
CA ALA A 184 -18.57 -4.92 -6.72
C ALA A 184 -19.28 -5.52 -5.50
N LEU A 185 -19.31 -4.79 -4.38
CA LEU A 185 -19.82 -5.31 -3.11
C LEU A 185 -21.34 -5.19 -2.95
N GLY A 186 -22.02 -4.45 -3.83
CA GLY A 186 -23.43 -4.10 -3.65
C GLY A 186 -23.67 -3.35 -2.32
N SER A 187 -22.65 -2.67 -1.80
CA SER A 187 -22.72 -1.96 -0.53
C SER A 187 -23.38 -0.59 -0.67
N THR A 188 -23.93 -0.09 0.43
CA THR A 188 -24.47 1.27 0.47
C THR A 188 -23.33 2.29 0.40
N SER A 189 -23.37 3.20 -0.57
CA SER A 189 -22.41 4.30 -0.61
C SER A 189 -22.64 5.27 0.56
N LYS A 190 -21.57 5.55 1.30
CA LYS A 190 -21.50 6.63 2.30
C LYS A 190 -20.86 7.90 1.77
N GLY A 191 -20.44 7.87 0.48
CA GLY A 191 -19.77 8.98 -0.15
C GLY A 191 -18.28 9.04 0.15
N ILE A 192 -17.62 10.01 -0.48
CA ILE A 192 -16.27 10.38 -0.13
C ILE A 192 -16.27 11.31 1.08
N VAL A 193 -15.30 11.14 1.97
CA VAL A 193 -15.25 11.80 3.29
C VAL A 193 -13.91 12.53 3.43
N LYS A 194 -13.98 13.72 4.00
CA LYS A 194 -12.79 14.51 4.32
C LYS A 194 -11.92 13.79 5.36
N GLY A 195 -10.64 13.69 5.11
CA GLY A 195 -9.70 12.89 5.88
C GLY A 195 -8.42 13.58 6.29
N HIS A 196 -8.24 14.87 6.05
CA HIS A 196 -7.00 15.61 6.37
C HIS A 196 -6.53 15.45 7.83
N GLU A 197 -7.44 15.21 8.77
CA GLU A 197 -7.10 14.92 10.17
C GLU A 197 -6.30 13.60 10.33
N ILE A 198 -6.38 12.68 9.37
CA ILE A 198 -5.68 11.40 9.40
C ILE A 198 -4.25 11.61 8.92
N TYR A 199 -3.29 11.15 9.72
CA TYR A 199 -1.85 11.36 9.47
C TYR A 199 -1.44 10.94 8.05
N ILE A 200 -1.75 9.70 7.64
CA ILE A 200 -1.32 9.17 6.34
C ILE A 200 -1.93 9.94 5.17
N ILE A 201 -3.16 10.44 5.31
CA ILE A 201 -3.83 11.24 4.29
C ILE A 201 -3.16 12.60 4.15
N ARG A 202 -2.91 13.28 5.29
CA ARG A 202 -2.34 14.62 5.31
C ARG A 202 -0.89 14.67 4.82
N THR A 203 -0.09 13.63 5.10
CA THR A 203 1.36 13.63 4.86
C THR A 203 1.79 12.88 3.60
N ALA A 204 0.89 12.20 2.92
CA ALA A 204 1.16 11.60 1.62
C ALA A 204 1.44 12.70 0.58
N GLU A 205 2.50 12.53 -0.21
CA GLU A 205 2.90 13.48 -1.26
C GLU A 205 2.18 13.21 -2.59
N MET A 206 1.62 12.02 -2.75
CA MET A 206 0.84 11.59 -3.90
C MET A 206 -0.66 11.55 -3.59
N PRO A 207 -1.53 11.35 -4.60
CA PRO A 207 -2.94 11.04 -4.39
C PRO A 207 -3.14 9.85 -3.48
N VAL A 208 -3.96 10.03 -2.43
CA VAL A 208 -4.23 9.04 -1.40
C VAL A 208 -5.72 8.79 -1.24
N ALA A 209 -6.11 7.53 -1.11
CA ALA A 209 -7.48 7.12 -0.77
C ALA A 209 -7.43 6.10 0.39
N LEU A 210 -8.16 6.38 1.47
CA LEU A 210 -8.36 5.44 2.56
C LEU A 210 -9.77 4.85 2.43
N ILE A 211 -9.82 3.57 2.14
CA ILE A 211 -11.06 2.83 1.88
C ILE A 211 -11.56 2.22 3.19
N GLU A 212 -12.74 2.63 3.62
CA GLU A 212 -13.52 2.03 4.70
C GLU A 212 -14.51 1.03 4.06
N VAL A 213 -14.13 -0.24 3.98
CA VAL A 213 -14.86 -1.25 3.20
C VAL A 213 -16.29 -1.46 3.72
N GLY A 214 -16.46 -1.50 5.05
CA GLY A 214 -17.76 -1.65 5.70
C GLY A 214 -17.66 -1.42 7.20
N PHE A 215 -18.78 -1.48 7.91
CA PHE A 215 -18.83 -1.24 9.36
C PHE A 215 -18.73 -2.52 10.17
N MET A 216 -17.64 -2.73 10.87
CA MET A 216 -17.50 -3.84 11.84
C MET A 216 -18.54 -3.82 12.96
N THR A 217 -19.18 -2.67 13.19
CA THR A 217 -20.28 -2.48 14.16
C THR A 217 -21.66 -2.79 13.57
N ASN A 218 -21.77 -3.24 12.33
CA ASN A 218 -22.99 -3.77 11.73
C ASN A 218 -22.87 -5.29 11.63
N GLN A 219 -23.88 -6.05 12.09
CA GLN A 219 -23.75 -7.50 12.17
C GLN A 219 -23.65 -8.16 10.78
N ASP A 220 -24.45 -7.68 9.83
CA ASP A 220 -24.45 -8.24 8.48
C ASP A 220 -23.14 -7.94 7.76
N GLU A 221 -22.61 -6.71 7.91
CA GLU A 221 -21.32 -6.34 7.34
C GLU A 221 -20.16 -7.05 8.03
N LEU A 222 -20.17 -7.19 9.36
CA LEU A 222 -19.16 -7.96 10.08
C LEU A 222 -19.06 -9.41 9.56
N ASN A 223 -20.22 -10.04 9.34
CA ASN A 223 -20.25 -11.40 8.77
C ASN A 223 -19.66 -11.42 7.35
N ARG A 224 -20.01 -10.46 6.50
CA ARG A 224 -19.49 -10.34 5.13
C ARG A 224 -18.00 -10.03 5.11
N LEU A 225 -17.56 -9.06 5.91
CA LEU A 225 -16.14 -8.67 6.02
C LEU A 225 -15.24 -9.84 6.44
N ASN A 226 -15.77 -10.75 7.25
CA ASN A 226 -15.06 -11.96 7.68
C ASN A 226 -15.25 -13.16 6.71
N ASP A 227 -15.93 -12.96 5.60
CA ASP A 227 -16.15 -13.98 4.56
C ASP A 227 -15.10 -13.86 3.45
N GLU A 228 -14.46 -14.97 3.10
CA GLU A 228 -13.37 -14.98 2.13
C GLU A 228 -13.82 -14.56 0.72
N ALA A 229 -15.04 -14.92 0.30
CA ALA A 229 -15.54 -14.55 -1.01
C ALA A 229 -15.76 -13.04 -1.10
N TYR A 230 -16.32 -12.44 -0.04
CA TYR A 230 -16.49 -10.99 0.04
C TYR A 230 -15.17 -10.23 0.05
N GLN A 231 -14.15 -10.76 0.75
CA GLN A 231 -12.80 -10.18 0.72
C GLN A 231 -12.17 -10.25 -0.67
N LYS A 232 -12.42 -11.32 -1.45
CA LYS A 232 -11.99 -11.42 -2.84
C LYS A 232 -12.70 -10.40 -3.74
N GLU A 233 -13.99 -10.18 -3.53
CA GLU A 233 -14.73 -9.13 -4.27
C GLU A 233 -14.19 -7.75 -3.94
N ALA A 234 -13.89 -7.45 -2.66
CA ALA A 234 -13.28 -6.20 -2.25
C ALA A 234 -11.88 -6.01 -2.86
N ALA A 235 -11.06 -7.06 -2.86
CA ALA A 235 -9.74 -7.04 -3.48
C ALA A 235 -9.81 -6.76 -4.99
N GLN A 236 -10.75 -7.42 -5.69
CA GLN A 236 -10.96 -7.18 -7.12
C GLN A 236 -11.39 -5.74 -7.40
N ALA A 237 -12.23 -5.16 -6.54
CA ALA A 237 -12.65 -3.77 -6.68
C ALA A 237 -11.47 -2.79 -6.49
N ILE A 238 -10.59 -3.05 -5.52
CA ILE A 238 -9.37 -2.24 -5.30
C ILE A 238 -8.44 -2.34 -6.51
N TYR A 239 -8.20 -3.55 -7.00
CA TYR A 239 -7.41 -3.80 -8.20
C TYR A 239 -7.96 -3.02 -9.42
N ASN A 240 -9.27 -3.11 -9.65
CA ASN A 240 -9.92 -2.40 -10.74
C ASN A 240 -9.81 -0.88 -10.58
N ALA A 241 -9.97 -0.36 -9.35
CA ALA A 241 -9.85 1.07 -9.05
C ALA A 241 -8.45 1.59 -9.37
N ILE A 242 -7.39 0.84 -9.03
CA ILE A 242 -6.00 1.21 -9.33
C ILE A 242 -5.79 1.29 -10.85
N TYR A 243 -6.16 0.24 -11.59
CA TYR A 243 -6.00 0.26 -13.05
C TYR A 243 -6.85 1.33 -13.73
N ARG A 244 -8.07 1.57 -13.25
CA ARG A 244 -8.92 2.66 -13.75
C ARG A 244 -8.28 4.02 -13.50
N ALA A 245 -7.72 4.25 -12.30
CA ALA A 245 -7.00 5.49 -12.01
C ALA A 245 -5.83 5.69 -12.98
N PHE A 246 -5.01 4.69 -13.21
CA PHE A 246 -3.90 4.75 -14.17
C PHE A 246 -4.38 5.03 -15.62
N GLN A 247 -5.51 4.45 -16.04
CA GLN A 247 -6.11 4.72 -17.34
C GLN A 247 -6.66 6.15 -17.44
N GLU A 248 -7.11 6.74 -16.35
CA GLU A 248 -7.60 8.12 -16.28
C GLU A 248 -6.47 9.15 -16.13
N GLY A 249 -5.19 8.71 -16.07
CA GLY A 249 -4.00 9.58 -16.18
C GLY A 249 -3.25 9.84 -14.87
N TYR A 250 -3.49 9.04 -13.83
CA TYR A 250 -2.66 9.06 -12.62
C TYR A 250 -1.28 8.53 -12.88
#